data_45f3708c3339f82fa900edb6a8db23fc
#
_entry.id   45f3708c3339f82fa900edb6a8db23fc
#
_cell.length_a   1.000
_cell.length_b   1.000
_cell.length_c   1.000
_cell.angle_alpha   90.00
_cell.angle_beta   90.00
_cell.angle_gamma   90.00
#
_symmetry.space_group_name_H-M   'P 1'
#
loop_
_entity.id
_entity.type
_entity.pdbx_description
1 polymer ?
#
loop_
_entity_poly.entity_id
_entity_poly.type
_entity_poly.pdbx_seq_one_letter_code
_entity_poly.pdbx_strand_id
1 'polypeptide(L)'
;MNRRALLSGAAGVALAAETRKSTHVYKTAGGVAIKADVYRSDDDALRPVVVWIHGGALIMGNRDGVSAPVKQWAMAKGYVLVSIDYRLAPETPLPEIIGDVEDAFAWVRDEGRRLFRADTGRIAVAGGSAGGYLTLMTGYRVKPRPAALLSLWGYGDLIGDWYSTPSPHARHHTSRMTKEEAYAQVSGGAVSDARDRKGDGGGFYQYCRQTGTWPKAVSGWDPKREGARFFPYMPVKNVTREYPPTFMIHGTADTDVPHEQSVMMGAEMKKQGVRHELVSVTGAEHGLAGGDAKIVEAAYARGFAFVDKGMEV
;
A
#
# COMPACT_ATOMS: atom_id res chain seq x y z
N MET A 1 -1.73 69.22 -0.44
CA MET A 1 -1.75 68.28 -1.58
C MET A 1 -0.99 67.01 -1.18
N ASN A 2 -1.71 65.99 -0.67
CA ASN A 2 -1.13 64.72 -0.24
C ASN A 2 -1.38 63.68 -1.32
N ARG A 3 -0.31 63.24 -2.00
CA ARG A 3 -0.37 62.09 -2.91
C ARG A 3 -0.13 60.82 -2.09
N ARG A 4 -1.20 60.04 -1.82
CA ARG A 4 -1.09 58.64 -1.34
C ARG A 4 -0.73 57.78 -2.53
N ALA A 5 0.45 57.14 -2.49
CA ALA A 5 0.83 56.08 -3.40
C ALA A 5 0.06 54.81 -2.99
N LEU A 6 -0.77 54.31 -3.89
CA LEU A 6 -1.37 52.98 -3.80
C LEU A 6 -0.32 51.92 -4.21
N LEU A 7 0.13 51.15 -3.23
CA LEU A 7 0.90 49.93 -3.49
C LEU A 7 -0.12 48.83 -3.83
N SER A 8 -0.28 48.54 -5.12
CA SER A 8 -1.00 47.36 -5.62
C SER A 8 -0.10 46.15 -5.41
N GLY A 9 -0.37 45.39 -4.35
CA GLY A 9 0.22 44.07 -4.16
C GLY A 9 -0.39 43.09 -5.17
N ALA A 10 0.33 42.78 -6.24
CA ALA A 10 -0.02 41.66 -7.10
C ALA A 10 0.27 40.38 -6.31
N ALA A 11 -0.78 39.75 -5.78
CA ALA A 11 -0.70 38.36 -5.33
C ALA A 11 -0.48 37.49 -6.57
N GLY A 12 0.77 37.09 -6.79
CA GLY A 12 1.10 36.14 -7.83
C GLY A 12 0.41 34.80 -7.51
N VAL A 13 -0.58 34.45 -8.32
CA VAL A 13 -1.11 33.08 -8.36
C VAL A 13 0.04 32.23 -8.88
N ALA A 14 0.72 31.52 -7.98
CA ALA A 14 1.67 30.50 -8.38
C ALA A 14 0.89 29.46 -9.16
N LEU A 15 1.09 29.41 -10.48
CA LEU A 15 0.61 28.29 -11.30
C LEU A 15 1.15 27.01 -10.67
N ALA A 16 0.27 26.08 -10.32
CA ALA A 16 0.67 24.75 -9.88
C ALA A 16 1.57 24.16 -10.98
N ALA A 17 2.79 23.79 -10.62
CA ALA A 17 3.73 23.20 -11.56
C ALA A 17 3.07 21.96 -12.21
N GLU A 18 3.23 21.83 -13.52
CA GLU A 18 2.67 20.71 -14.27
C GLU A 18 3.21 19.38 -13.70
N THR A 19 2.31 18.42 -13.50
CA THR A 19 2.70 17.11 -12.97
C THR A 19 3.20 16.23 -14.12
N ARG A 20 4.45 15.85 -14.05
CA ARG A 20 5.06 14.89 -14.99
C ARG A 20 4.93 13.47 -14.46
N LYS A 21 4.59 12.53 -15.36
CA LYS A 21 4.63 11.08 -15.10
C LYS A 21 5.75 10.46 -15.91
N SER A 22 6.56 9.59 -15.30
CA SER A 22 7.52 8.71 -15.99
C SER A 22 7.41 7.29 -15.47
N THR A 23 7.65 6.31 -16.35
CA THR A 23 7.62 4.89 -16.00
C THR A 23 9.04 4.32 -16.09
N HIS A 24 9.43 3.58 -15.07
CA HIS A 24 10.76 2.97 -14.96
C HIS A 24 10.65 1.48 -14.68
N VAL A 25 11.55 0.68 -15.23
CA VAL A 25 11.78 -0.71 -14.82
C VAL A 25 12.76 -0.68 -13.65
N TYR A 26 12.34 -1.09 -12.47
CA TYR A 26 13.23 -1.10 -11.32
C TYR A 26 13.86 -2.49 -11.06
N LYS A 27 13.27 -3.54 -11.63
CA LYS A 27 13.74 -4.93 -11.50
C LYS A 27 13.29 -5.75 -12.69
N THR A 28 14.07 -6.77 -13.04
CA THR A 28 13.64 -7.85 -13.94
C THR A 28 13.81 -9.18 -13.20
N ALA A 29 12.73 -9.92 -13.03
CA ALA A 29 12.73 -11.20 -12.32
C ALA A 29 11.64 -12.14 -12.85
N GLY A 30 11.90 -13.44 -12.92
CA GLY A 30 10.93 -14.42 -13.45
C GLY A 30 10.50 -14.15 -14.89
N GLY A 31 11.34 -13.48 -15.69
CA GLY A 31 11.01 -13.08 -17.06
C GLY A 31 10.16 -11.81 -17.17
N VAL A 32 9.86 -11.15 -16.05
CA VAL A 32 8.99 -9.95 -16.00
C VAL A 32 9.81 -8.70 -15.71
N ALA A 33 9.58 -7.64 -16.48
CA ALA A 33 10.07 -6.30 -16.18
C ALA A 33 9.10 -5.62 -15.20
N ILE A 34 9.48 -5.53 -13.93
CA ILE A 34 8.67 -4.97 -12.85
C ILE A 34 8.85 -3.46 -12.84
N LYS A 35 7.75 -2.71 -12.86
CA LYS A 35 7.76 -1.27 -13.15
C LYS A 35 7.32 -0.43 -11.96
N ALA A 36 7.73 0.83 -12.01
CA ALA A 36 7.22 1.89 -11.14
C ALA A 36 6.84 3.11 -11.98
N ASP A 37 5.73 3.75 -11.62
CA ASP A 37 5.34 5.05 -12.14
C ASP A 37 5.73 6.14 -11.14
N VAL A 38 6.43 7.15 -11.63
CA VAL A 38 6.87 8.29 -10.84
C VAL A 38 6.11 9.54 -11.25
N TYR A 39 5.44 10.18 -10.29
CA TYR A 39 4.75 11.44 -10.46
C TYR A 39 5.48 12.53 -9.67
N ARG A 40 5.77 13.65 -10.29
CA ARG A 40 6.44 14.78 -9.66
C ARG A 40 6.13 16.10 -10.38
N SER A 41 6.41 17.23 -9.71
CA SER A 41 6.45 18.53 -10.38
C SER A 41 7.61 18.58 -11.39
N ASP A 42 7.42 19.28 -12.51
CA ASP A 42 8.45 19.47 -13.54
C ASP A 42 9.42 20.58 -13.12
N ASP A 43 10.24 20.30 -12.13
CA ASP A 43 11.29 21.16 -11.60
C ASP A 43 12.52 20.35 -11.17
N ASP A 44 13.63 20.99 -10.85
CA ASP A 44 14.87 20.32 -10.42
C ASP A 44 15.03 20.17 -8.90
N ALA A 45 14.04 20.55 -8.11
CA ALA A 45 14.14 20.50 -6.66
C ALA A 45 14.17 19.05 -6.14
N LEU A 46 15.00 18.80 -5.14
CA LEU A 46 14.96 17.53 -4.40
C LEU A 46 13.70 17.52 -3.51
N ARG A 47 12.92 16.47 -3.63
CA ARG A 47 11.62 16.34 -2.96
C ARG A 47 11.53 15.06 -2.15
N PRO A 48 10.90 15.08 -0.96
CA PRO A 48 10.60 13.86 -0.22
C PRO A 48 9.76 12.90 -1.06
N VAL A 49 9.83 11.62 -0.74
CA VAL A 49 9.21 10.54 -1.53
C VAL A 49 8.05 9.91 -0.77
N VAL A 50 6.95 9.69 -1.44
CA VAL A 50 5.88 8.80 -1.00
C VAL A 50 5.88 7.59 -1.92
N VAL A 51 6.15 6.40 -1.39
CA VAL A 51 5.99 5.15 -2.13
C VAL A 51 4.58 4.65 -1.93
N TRP A 52 3.83 4.49 -3.02
CA TRP A 52 2.51 3.87 -3.01
C TRP A 52 2.62 2.41 -3.42
N ILE A 53 1.96 1.54 -2.63
CA ILE A 53 1.85 0.10 -2.88
C ILE A 53 0.38 -0.24 -3.09
N HIS A 54 0.05 -0.80 -4.25
CA HIS A 54 -1.34 -1.13 -4.59
C HIS A 54 -1.88 -2.33 -3.80
N GLY A 55 -3.21 -2.42 -3.68
CA GLY A 55 -3.93 -3.55 -3.12
C GLY A 55 -4.14 -4.69 -4.11
N GLY A 56 -5.12 -5.57 -3.82
CA GLY A 56 -5.50 -6.68 -4.68
C GLY A 56 -5.11 -8.05 -4.13
N ALA A 57 -5.07 -8.19 -2.81
CA ALA A 57 -4.84 -9.47 -2.12
C ALA A 57 -3.54 -10.20 -2.50
N LEU A 58 -2.51 -9.49 -2.98
CA LEU A 58 -1.28 -10.02 -3.60
C LEU A 58 -1.51 -10.80 -4.90
N ILE A 59 -2.72 -10.83 -5.41
CA ILE A 59 -3.17 -11.60 -6.58
C ILE A 59 -3.50 -10.65 -7.75
N MET A 60 -4.03 -9.48 -7.44
CA MET A 60 -4.57 -8.51 -8.42
C MET A 60 -3.89 -7.15 -8.29
N GLY A 61 -4.27 -6.23 -9.17
CA GLY A 61 -3.84 -4.84 -9.13
C GLY A 61 -2.62 -4.55 -9.97
N ASN A 62 -2.23 -3.29 -9.94
CA ASN A 62 -1.05 -2.75 -10.62
C ASN A 62 -0.77 -1.32 -10.14
N ARG A 63 0.34 -0.72 -10.56
CA ARG A 63 0.81 0.62 -10.20
C ARG A 63 -0.12 1.78 -10.59
N ASP A 64 -1.08 1.59 -11.54
CA ASP A 64 -2.05 2.63 -11.87
C ASP A 64 -3.11 2.80 -10.75
N GLY A 65 -3.25 1.81 -9.86
CA GLY A 65 -4.21 1.78 -8.75
C GLY A 65 -3.84 2.70 -7.57
N VAL A 66 -3.36 3.90 -7.83
CA VAL A 66 -3.06 4.88 -6.77
C VAL A 66 -4.36 5.45 -6.21
N SER A 67 -4.50 5.46 -4.87
CA SER A 67 -5.59 6.15 -4.20
C SER A 67 -5.62 7.63 -4.59
N ALA A 68 -6.77 8.10 -5.10
CA ALA A 68 -6.91 9.49 -5.55
C ALA A 68 -6.60 10.50 -4.42
N PRO A 69 -7.10 10.36 -3.17
CA PRO A 69 -6.72 11.24 -2.07
C PRO A 69 -5.20 11.27 -1.81
N VAL A 70 -4.53 10.11 -1.85
CA VAL A 70 -3.08 10.02 -1.63
C VAL A 70 -2.32 10.73 -2.76
N LYS A 71 -2.72 10.52 -4.01
CA LYS A 71 -2.11 11.20 -5.15
C LYS A 71 -2.29 12.72 -5.08
N GLN A 72 -3.51 13.19 -4.78
CA GLN A 72 -3.80 14.61 -4.65
C GLN A 72 -2.96 15.25 -3.54
N TRP A 73 -2.90 14.63 -2.36
CA TRP A 73 -2.07 15.10 -1.26
C TRP A 73 -0.59 15.17 -1.63
N ALA A 74 -0.04 14.08 -2.18
CA ALA A 74 1.39 14.04 -2.52
C ALA A 74 1.76 15.13 -3.54
N MET A 75 0.91 15.33 -4.56
CA MET A 75 1.13 16.38 -5.57
C MET A 75 0.97 17.79 -4.97
N ALA A 76 -0.04 18.02 -4.13
CA ALA A 76 -0.25 19.31 -3.47
C ALA A 76 0.92 19.69 -2.54
N LYS A 77 1.58 18.70 -1.93
CA LYS A 77 2.79 18.90 -1.11
C LYS A 77 4.09 18.98 -1.93
N GLY A 78 4.01 18.75 -3.23
CA GLY A 78 5.17 18.70 -4.10
C GLY A 78 6.08 17.50 -3.82
N TYR A 79 5.57 16.42 -3.27
CA TYR A 79 6.32 15.18 -3.08
C TYR A 79 6.53 14.44 -4.40
N VAL A 80 7.56 13.63 -4.47
CA VAL A 80 7.68 12.60 -5.51
C VAL A 80 6.83 11.40 -5.08
N LEU A 81 5.82 11.06 -5.88
CA LEU A 81 5.01 9.87 -5.67
C LEU A 81 5.51 8.74 -6.57
N VAL A 82 5.96 7.64 -5.98
CA VAL A 82 6.43 6.44 -6.67
C VAL A 82 5.43 5.33 -6.45
N SER A 83 4.66 4.98 -7.49
CA SER A 83 3.71 3.85 -7.45
C SER A 83 4.37 2.62 -8.05
N ILE A 84 4.50 1.55 -7.27
CA ILE A 84 5.23 0.34 -7.67
C ILE A 84 4.29 -0.79 -8.04
N ASP A 85 4.67 -1.57 -9.07
CA ASP A 85 4.22 -2.94 -9.24
C ASP A 85 5.04 -3.86 -8.33
N TYR A 86 4.55 -5.06 -8.12
CA TYR A 86 5.25 -6.22 -7.57
C TYR A 86 4.66 -7.48 -8.23
N ARG A 87 5.44 -8.56 -8.33
CA ARG A 87 4.91 -9.79 -8.91
C ARG A 87 3.75 -10.34 -8.09
N LEU A 88 2.82 -11.01 -8.76
CA LEU A 88 1.55 -11.42 -8.19
C LEU A 88 1.51 -12.94 -7.94
N ALA A 89 0.80 -13.32 -6.88
CA ALA A 89 0.48 -14.71 -6.58
C ALA A 89 -0.68 -15.21 -7.49
N PRO A 90 -0.80 -16.52 -7.71
CA PRO A 90 0.02 -17.59 -7.16
C PRO A 90 1.30 -17.91 -7.96
N GLU A 91 1.50 -17.27 -9.11
CA GLU A 91 2.66 -17.51 -9.98
C GLU A 91 3.98 -17.12 -9.30
N THR A 92 3.92 -16.16 -8.38
CA THR A 92 5.06 -15.74 -7.57
C THR A 92 4.73 -15.94 -6.10
N PRO A 93 5.55 -16.68 -5.33
CA PRO A 93 5.29 -16.92 -3.92
C PRO A 93 5.61 -15.70 -3.05
N LEU A 94 4.96 -15.62 -1.90
CA LEU A 94 5.05 -14.53 -0.92
C LEU A 94 6.47 -14.01 -0.65
N PRO A 95 7.52 -14.85 -0.42
CA PRO A 95 8.86 -14.34 -0.18
C PRO A 95 9.42 -13.52 -1.34
N GLU A 96 9.10 -13.89 -2.57
CA GLU A 96 9.58 -13.20 -3.77
C GLU A 96 8.80 -11.90 -4.02
N ILE A 97 7.49 -11.88 -3.72
CA ILE A 97 6.66 -10.66 -3.72
C ILE A 97 7.25 -9.63 -2.75
N ILE A 98 7.60 -10.07 -1.54
CA ILE A 98 8.23 -9.21 -0.54
C ILE A 98 9.59 -8.71 -1.04
N GLY A 99 10.39 -9.58 -1.66
CA GLY A 99 11.68 -9.21 -2.25
C GLY A 99 11.54 -8.16 -3.36
N ASP A 100 10.46 -8.20 -4.15
CA ASP A 100 10.20 -7.17 -5.17
C ASP A 100 9.95 -5.79 -4.53
N VAL A 101 9.23 -5.75 -3.42
CA VAL A 101 9.00 -4.50 -2.67
C VAL A 101 10.32 -4.00 -2.07
N GLU A 102 11.13 -4.88 -1.45
CA GLU A 102 12.44 -4.51 -0.90
C GLU A 102 13.36 -3.92 -2.00
N ASP A 103 13.38 -4.54 -3.17
CA ASP A 103 14.19 -4.08 -4.32
C ASP A 103 13.69 -2.75 -4.89
N ALA A 104 12.38 -2.49 -4.86
CA ALA A 104 11.83 -1.18 -5.24
C ALA A 104 12.37 -0.07 -4.32
N PHE A 105 12.47 -0.32 -3.01
CA PHE A 105 13.05 0.65 -2.07
C PHE A 105 14.55 0.83 -2.28
N ALA A 106 15.29 -0.24 -2.56
CA ALA A 106 16.70 -0.15 -2.92
C ALA A 106 16.86 0.72 -4.17
N TRP A 107 16.09 0.45 -5.23
CA TRP A 107 16.10 1.25 -6.46
C TRP A 107 15.77 2.73 -6.23
N VAL A 108 14.74 3.04 -5.42
CA VAL A 108 14.40 4.44 -5.08
C VAL A 108 15.57 5.13 -4.41
N ARG A 109 16.29 4.45 -3.53
CA ARG A 109 17.45 5.02 -2.81
C ARG A 109 18.66 5.20 -3.69
N ASP A 110 18.96 4.20 -4.50
CA ASP A 110 20.18 4.19 -5.33
C ASP A 110 20.05 5.12 -6.54
N GLU A 111 18.89 5.12 -7.19
CA GLU A 111 18.67 5.78 -8.46
C GLU A 111 17.76 7.01 -8.39
N GLY A 112 16.92 7.10 -7.37
CA GLY A 112 15.84 8.09 -7.32
C GLY A 112 16.33 9.53 -7.35
N ARG A 113 17.46 9.84 -6.69
CA ARG A 113 18.06 11.17 -6.75
C ARG A 113 18.43 11.57 -8.17
N ARG A 114 19.00 10.65 -8.92
CA ARG A 114 19.44 10.86 -10.31
C ARG A 114 18.28 10.90 -11.28
N LEU A 115 17.35 9.94 -11.17
CA LEU A 115 16.27 9.73 -12.15
C LEU A 115 15.13 10.73 -12.00
N PHE A 116 14.75 11.07 -10.77
CA PHE A 116 13.56 11.86 -10.49
C PHE A 116 13.68 12.80 -9.29
N ARG A 117 14.91 13.22 -8.96
CA ARG A 117 15.19 14.22 -7.92
C ARG A 117 14.59 13.89 -6.54
N ALA A 118 14.60 12.60 -6.20
CA ALA A 118 14.16 12.15 -4.89
C ALA A 118 15.13 12.59 -3.78
N ASP A 119 14.59 13.09 -2.69
CA ASP A 119 15.28 13.14 -1.41
C ASP A 119 15.11 11.78 -0.72
N THR A 120 16.09 10.93 -0.94
CA THR A 120 16.06 9.52 -0.50
C THR A 120 16.26 9.35 1.01
N GLY A 121 16.56 10.42 1.74
CA GLY A 121 16.58 10.45 3.20
C GLY A 121 15.17 10.59 3.82
N ARG A 122 14.18 11.03 3.04
CA ARG A 122 12.80 11.28 3.47
C ARG A 122 11.81 10.48 2.62
N ILE A 123 11.61 9.21 3.00
CA ILE A 123 10.70 8.29 2.31
C ILE A 123 9.58 7.87 3.26
N ALA A 124 8.34 8.18 2.91
CA ALA A 124 7.15 7.62 3.54
C ALA A 124 6.52 6.55 2.63
N VAL A 125 5.71 5.68 3.22
CA VAL A 125 5.03 4.60 2.48
C VAL A 125 3.55 4.66 2.74
N ALA A 126 2.76 4.48 1.69
CA ALA A 126 1.31 4.39 1.77
C ALA A 126 0.80 3.23 0.92
N GLY A 127 -0.26 2.58 1.36
CA GLY A 127 -0.91 1.52 0.59
C GLY A 127 -2.24 1.11 1.17
N GLY A 128 -3.10 0.49 0.35
CA GLY A 128 -4.43 0.04 0.76
C GLY A 128 -4.59 -1.48 0.64
N SER A 129 -5.35 -2.11 1.56
CA SER A 129 -5.60 -3.55 1.55
C SER A 129 -4.29 -4.36 1.60
N ALA A 130 -4.02 -5.23 0.62
CA ALA A 130 -2.73 -5.89 0.49
C ALA A 130 -1.56 -4.90 0.41
N GLY A 131 -1.74 -3.72 -0.21
CA GLY A 131 -0.75 -2.64 -0.18
C GLY A 131 -0.58 -2.05 1.22
N GLY A 132 -1.64 -2.02 2.03
CA GLY A 132 -1.57 -1.65 3.44
C GLY A 132 -0.76 -2.65 4.28
N TYR A 133 -0.94 -3.94 4.01
CA TYR A 133 -0.10 -5.02 4.56
C TYR A 133 1.37 -4.83 4.15
N LEU A 134 1.63 -4.64 2.84
CA LEU A 134 2.98 -4.43 2.34
C LEU A 134 3.61 -3.14 2.90
N THR A 135 2.81 -2.09 3.11
CA THR A 135 3.24 -0.87 3.81
C THR A 135 3.71 -1.19 5.24
N LEU A 136 2.90 -1.93 6.00
CA LEU A 136 3.30 -2.38 7.35
C LEU A 136 4.55 -3.27 7.33
N MET A 137 4.68 -4.15 6.32
CA MET A 137 5.85 -5.01 6.13
C MET A 137 7.14 -4.18 5.94
N THR A 138 7.09 -3.05 5.22
CA THR A 138 8.28 -2.21 5.02
C THR A 138 8.85 -1.67 6.33
N GLY A 139 8.02 -1.54 7.36
CA GLY A 139 8.42 -1.03 8.67
C GLY A 139 9.51 -1.85 9.37
N TYR A 140 9.67 -3.12 9.02
CA TYR A 140 10.73 -3.96 9.60
C TYR A 140 11.67 -4.57 8.56
N ARG A 141 11.22 -4.72 7.32
CA ARG A 141 12.00 -5.36 6.24
C ARG A 141 12.92 -4.39 5.52
N VAL A 142 12.48 -3.14 5.31
CA VAL A 142 13.24 -2.14 4.56
C VAL A 142 14.24 -1.41 5.46
N LYS A 143 15.47 -1.22 4.97
CA LYS A 143 16.56 -0.50 5.67
C LYS A 143 17.25 0.51 4.72
N PRO A 144 17.53 1.73 5.17
CA PRO A 144 17.02 2.41 6.38
C PRO A 144 15.49 2.38 6.44
N ARG A 145 14.91 2.47 7.65
CA ARG A 145 13.45 2.42 7.80
C ARG A 145 12.79 3.64 7.15
N PRO A 146 11.56 3.51 6.62
CA PRO A 146 10.78 4.66 6.18
C PRO A 146 10.55 5.67 7.33
N ALA A 147 10.39 6.93 6.98
CA ALA A 147 10.13 8.01 7.94
C ALA A 147 8.74 7.91 8.59
N ALA A 148 7.75 7.44 7.85
CA ALA A 148 6.39 7.18 8.33
C ALA A 148 5.65 6.17 7.43
N LEU A 149 4.63 5.51 7.99
CA LEU A 149 3.75 4.57 7.29
C LEU A 149 2.30 5.04 7.35
N LEU A 150 1.58 4.91 6.24
CA LEU A 150 0.14 5.14 6.14
C LEU A 150 -0.52 3.86 5.60
N SER A 151 -1.05 3.03 6.48
CA SER A 151 -1.74 1.79 6.12
C SER A 151 -3.25 2.02 6.08
N LEU A 152 -3.83 1.86 4.90
CA LEU A 152 -5.25 2.02 4.64
C LEU A 152 -5.89 0.63 4.60
N TRP A 153 -6.80 0.33 5.55
CA TRP A 153 -7.44 -0.99 5.70
C TRP A 153 -6.52 -2.18 5.42
N GLY A 154 -5.29 -2.10 5.95
CA GLY A 154 -4.29 -3.15 5.84
C GLY A 154 -4.42 -4.21 6.92
N TYR A 155 -3.56 -5.22 6.87
CA TYR A 155 -3.56 -6.32 7.81
C TYR A 155 -2.16 -6.68 8.29
N GLY A 156 -2.06 -7.23 9.48
CA GLY A 156 -0.79 -7.63 10.10
C GLY A 156 -0.63 -9.15 10.22
N ASP A 157 -1.70 -9.91 10.06
CA ASP A 157 -1.73 -11.37 10.17
C ASP A 157 -2.15 -12.00 8.83
N LEU A 158 -1.45 -13.07 8.43
CA LEU A 158 -1.65 -13.77 7.15
C LEU A 158 -2.36 -15.11 7.29
N ILE A 159 -2.50 -15.65 8.51
CA ILE A 159 -2.94 -17.04 8.75
C ILE A 159 -4.08 -17.16 9.74
N GLY A 160 -4.64 -16.04 10.21
CA GLY A 160 -5.84 -16.04 11.03
C GLY A 160 -7.05 -16.64 10.30
N ASP A 161 -8.07 -17.01 11.06
CA ASP A 161 -9.27 -17.67 10.52
C ASP A 161 -9.92 -16.89 9.39
N TRP A 162 -9.82 -15.56 9.40
CA TRP A 162 -10.38 -14.69 8.37
C TRP A 162 -9.82 -14.95 6.95
N TYR A 163 -8.61 -15.53 6.82
CA TYR A 163 -7.99 -15.94 5.55
C TYR A 163 -7.84 -17.46 5.41
N SER A 164 -7.75 -18.20 6.52
CA SER A 164 -7.49 -19.64 6.52
C SER A 164 -8.72 -20.51 6.69
N THR A 165 -9.92 -19.90 6.78
CA THR A 165 -11.22 -20.59 6.74
C THR A 165 -12.12 -19.98 5.67
N PRO A 166 -13.18 -20.71 5.20
CA PRO A 166 -14.16 -20.16 4.29
C PRO A 166 -14.79 -18.88 4.84
N SER A 167 -14.79 -17.82 4.04
CA SER A 167 -15.37 -16.53 4.45
C SER A 167 -16.89 -16.65 4.64
N PRO A 168 -17.44 -16.12 5.73
CA PRO A 168 -18.91 -16.10 5.94
C PRO A 168 -19.61 -14.96 5.18
N HIS A 169 -18.86 -14.04 4.55
CA HIS A 169 -19.41 -12.79 4.02
C HIS A 169 -19.92 -12.95 2.59
N ALA A 170 -21.14 -12.46 2.34
CA ALA A 170 -21.82 -12.55 1.05
C ALA A 170 -21.01 -12.00 -0.13
N ARG A 171 -20.19 -10.95 0.11
CA ARG A 171 -19.34 -10.37 -0.93
C ARG A 171 -18.40 -11.39 -1.61
N HIS A 172 -17.99 -12.43 -0.88
CA HIS A 172 -17.12 -13.48 -1.40
C HIS A 172 -17.88 -14.63 -2.06
N HIS A 173 -19.22 -14.58 -2.07
CA HIS A 173 -20.09 -15.62 -2.61
C HIS A 173 -21.00 -15.12 -3.73
N THR A 174 -20.67 -13.99 -4.35
CA THR A 174 -21.46 -13.40 -5.46
C THR A 174 -21.44 -14.26 -6.72
N SER A 175 -20.37 -15.04 -6.91
CA SER A 175 -20.26 -16.07 -7.93
C SER A 175 -19.58 -17.30 -7.34
N ARG A 176 -19.99 -18.48 -7.77
CA ARG A 176 -19.27 -19.72 -7.46
C ARG A 176 -18.43 -20.11 -8.65
N MET A 177 -17.18 -20.46 -8.41
CA MET A 177 -16.26 -20.98 -9.41
C MET A 177 -15.80 -22.36 -9.00
N THR A 178 -15.61 -23.22 -9.97
CA THR A 178 -14.85 -24.44 -9.76
C THR A 178 -13.38 -24.13 -9.54
N LYS A 179 -12.64 -25.06 -9.00
CA LYS A 179 -11.18 -24.92 -8.85
C LYS A 179 -10.51 -24.68 -10.21
N GLU A 180 -10.94 -25.42 -11.21
CA GLU A 180 -10.41 -25.37 -12.57
C GLU A 180 -10.61 -23.99 -13.20
N GLU A 181 -11.81 -23.41 -13.11
CA GLU A 181 -12.12 -22.06 -13.60
C GLU A 181 -11.31 -20.98 -12.86
N ALA A 182 -11.20 -21.10 -11.55
CA ALA A 182 -10.44 -20.15 -10.73
C ALA A 182 -8.95 -20.17 -11.10
N TYR A 183 -8.36 -21.35 -11.17
CA TYR A 183 -6.93 -21.49 -11.52
C TYR A 183 -6.63 -21.14 -12.98
N ALA A 184 -7.59 -21.29 -13.89
CA ALA A 184 -7.42 -20.85 -15.28
C ALA A 184 -7.16 -19.34 -15.43
N GLN A 185 -7.59 -18.52 -14.44
CA GLN A 185 -7.33 -17.06 -14.43
C GLN A 185 -5.89 -16.70 -14.08
N VAL A 186 -5.18 -17.60 -13.43
CA VAL A 186 -3.83 -17.37 -12.88
C VAL A 186 -2.84 -18.45 -13.34
N SER A 187 -3.17 -19.15 -14.42
CA SER A 187 -2.31 -20.15 -15.04
C SER A 187 -1.42 -19.47 -16.07
N GLY A 188 -0.13 -19.35 -15.79
CA GLY A 188 0.80 -18.72 -16.70
C GLY A 188 2.18 -18.51 -16.09
N GLY A 189 2.98 -17.68 -16.74
CA GLY A 189 4.24 -17.21 -16.17
C GLY A 189 3.99 -16.12 -15.11
N ALA A 190 5.05 -15.72 -14.40
CA ALA A 190 4.99 -14.60 -13.47
C ALA A 190 4.45 -13.33 -14.15
N VAL A 191 3.63 -12.54 -13.44
CA VAL A 191 3.14 -11.24 -13.85
C VAL A 191 3.30 -10.23 -12.72
N SER A 192 3.43 -8.95 -13.03
CA SER A 192 3.44 -7.85 -12.05
C SER A 192 2.30 -6.84 -12.27
N ASP A 193 1.51 -7.06 -13.32
CA ASP A 193 0.30 -6.32 -13.63
C ASP A 193 -0.80 -7.35 -13.92
N ALA A 194 -1.90 -7.29 -13.19
CA ALA A 194 -2.98 -8.26 -13.34
C ALA A 194 -3.61 -8.25 -14.74
N ARG A 195 -3.48 -7.15 -15.49
CA ARG A 195 -3.96 -7.01 -16.87
C ARG A 195 -3.20 -7.87 -17.88
N ASP A 196 -2.00 -8.35 -17.52
CA ASP A 196 -1.19 -9.22 -18.35
C ASP A 196 -1.67 -10.70 -18.34
N ARG A 197 -2.69 -11.01 -17.51
CA ARG A 197 -3.35 -12.32 -17.45
C ARG A 197 -4.56 -12.38 -18.37
N LYS A 198 -5.04 -13.59 -18.68
CA LYS A 198 -6.32 -13.82 -19.37
C LYS A 198 -7.53 -13.36 -18.52
N GLY A 199 -7.42 -13.50 -17.19
CA GLY A 199 -8.34 -12.95 -16.20
C GLY A 199 -7.54 -12.18 -15.18
N ASP A 200 -8.14 -11.19 -14.53
CA ASP A 200 -7.44 -10.31 -13.56
C ASP A 200 -7.07 -10.99 -12.24
N GLY A 201 -7.49 -12.24 -12.02
CA GLY A 201 -7.32 -13.00 -10.79
C GLY A 201 -8.45 -12.79 -9.75
N GLY A 202 -9.46 -11.97 -10.06
CA GLY A 202 -10.57 -11.69 -9.15
C GLY A 202 -11.38 -12.93 -8.79
N GLY A 203 -11.69 -13.77 -9.77
CA GLY A 203 -12.36 -15.04 -9.53
C GLY A 203 -11.51 -16.02 -8.73
N PHE A 204 -10.19 -16.05 -8.96
CA PHE A 204 -9.27 -16.84 -8.16
C PHE A 204 -9.24 -16.37 -6.70
N TYR A 205 -9.23 -15.05 -6.46
CA TYR A 205 -9.36 -14.51 -5.12
C TYR A 205 -10.67 -14.93 -4.44
N GLN A 206 -11.81 -14.80 -5.16
CA GLN A 206 -13.12 -15.25 -4.64
C GLN A 206 -13.08 -16.74 -4.25
N TYR A 207 -12.54 -17.59 -5.10
CA TYR A 207 -12.35 -19.00 -4.81
C TYR A 207 -11.52 -19.23 -3.54
N CYS A 208 -10.40 -18.51 -3.39
CA CYS A 208 -9.55 -18.60 -2.19
C CYS A 208 -10.30 -18.19 -0.92
N ARG A 209 -11.17 -17.17 -0.99
CA ARG A 209 -12.00 -16.72 0.14
C ARG A 209 -13.11 -17.71 0.45
N GLN A 210 -13.74 -18.31 -0.56
CA GLN A 210 -14.78 -19.33 -0.40
C GLN A 210 -14.27 -20.63 0.23
N THR A 211 -12.99 -20.92 0.03
CA THR A 211 -12.38 -22.19 0.47
C THR A 211 -11.40 -22.03 1.64
N GLY A 212 -11.10 -20.80 2.07
CA GLY A 212 -10.13 -20.52 3.13
C GLY A 212 -8.68 -20.88 2.72
N THR A 213 -8.37 -20.81 1.43
CA THR A 213 -7.08 -21.26 0.90
C THR A 213 -6.13 -20.14 0.52
N TRP A 214 -6.48 -18.88 0.79
CA TRP A 214 -5.63 -17.75 0.41
C TRP A 214 -4.19 -17.84 0.92
N PRO A 215 -3.90 -18.21 2.20
CA PRO A 215 -2.52 -18.28 2.68
C PRO A 215 -1.67 -19.26 1.86
N LYS A 216 -2.25 -20.42 1.55
CA LYS A 216 -1.58 -21.44 0.72
C LYS A 216 -1.42 -20.98 -0.72
N ALA A 217 -2.41 -20.29 -1.27
CA ALA A 217 -2.37 -19.78 -2.64
C ALA A 217 -1.23 -18.78 -2.86
N VAL A 218 -0.98 -17.89 -1.88
CA VAL A 218 0.05 -16.84 -2.01
C VAL A 218 1.45 -17.28 -1.58
N SER A 219 1.59 -18.40 -0.85
CA SER A 219 2.88 -18.82 -0.30
C SER A 219 3.31 -20.22 -0.69
N GLY A 220 2.38 -21.07 -1.09
CA GLY A 220 2.59 -22.51 -1.24
C GLY A 220 2.55 -23.28 0.10
N TRP A 221 2.49 -22.61 1.26
CA TRP A 221 2.56 -23.22 2.58
C TRP A 221 1.19 -23.49 3.18
N ASP A 222 1.07 -24.60 3.91
CA ASP A 222 -0.13 -24.91 4.68
C ASP A 222 -0.11 -24.10 6.01
N PRO A 223 -1.08 -23.18 6.23
CA PRO A 223 -1.05 -22.35 7.44
C PRO A 223 -1.21 -23.13 8.74
N LYS A 224 -1.86 -24.30 8.71
CA LYS A 224 -2.08 -25.14 9.90
C LYS A 224 -0.85 -25.99 10.25
N ARG A 225 -0.10 -26.44 9.26
CA ARG A 225 1.07 -27.31 9.45
C ARG A 225 2.37 -26.54 9.44
N GLU A 226 2.43 -25.44 8.69
CA GLU A 226 3.65 -24.67 8.42
C GLU A 226 3.51 -23.22 8.87
N GLY A 227 2.64 -22.92 9.84
CA GLY A 227 2.32 -21.57 10.28
C GLY A 227 3.55 -20.72 10.65
N ALA A 228 4.59 -21.33 11.23
CA ALA A 228 5.81 -20.64 11.59
C ALA A 228 6.56 -20.04 10.37
N ARG A 229 6.40 -20.58 9.17
CA ARG A 229 7.01 -20.05 7.94
C ARG A 229 6.44 -18.67 7.55
N PHE A 230 5.22 -18.35 7.98
CA PHE A 230 4.59 -17.04 7.75
C PHE A 230 5.12 -15.96 8.69
N PHE A 231 5.62 -16.30 9.87
CA PHE A 231 5.98 -15.33 10.92
C PHE A 231 6.96 -14.24 10.45
N PRO A 232 7.99 -14.53 9.62
CA PRO A 232 8.87 -13.49 9.08
C PRO A 232 8.18 -12.49 8.15
N TYR A 233 6.97 -12.80 7.69
CA TYR A 233 6.17 -12.01 6.75
C TYR A 233 4.93 -11.39 7.40
N MET A 234 4.72 -11.57 8.69
CA MET A 234 3.57 -11.05 9.45
C MET A 234 3.97 -9.79 10.22
N PRO A 235 3.53 -8.59 9.82
CA PRO A 235 3.85 -7.35 10.53
C PRO A 235 3.58 -7.42 12.04
N VAL A 236 2.44 -8.00 12.45
CA VAL A 236 2.07 -8.13 13.87
C VAL A 236 3.10 -8.90 14.72
N LYS A 237 3.90 -9.76 14.12
CA LYS A 237 4.96 -10.54 14.80
C LYS A 237 6.31 -9.82 14.81
N ASN A 238 6.47 -8.74 14.03
CA ASN A 238 7.75 -8.11 13.76
C ASN A 238 7.83 -6.62 14.16
N VAL A 239 6.84 -6.13 14.91
CA VAL A 239 6.92 -4.78 15.49
C VAL A 239 7.97 -4.77 16.59
N THR A 240 8.91 -3.83 16.50
CA THR A 240 9.90 -3.54 17.54
C THR A 240 9.84 -2.05 17.90
N ARG A 241 10.50 -1.63 18.97
CA ARG A 241 10.58 -0.21 19.37
C ARG A 241 11.13 0.72 18.28
N GLU A 242 11.84 0.15 17.31
CA GLU A 242 12.43 0.90 16.19
C GLU A 242 11.49 0.95 14.97
N TYR A 243 10.28 0.40 15.07
CA TYR A 243 9.31 0.42 13.97
C TYR A 243 8.90 1.87 13.67
N PRO A 244 8.71 2.25 12.38
CA PRO A 244 8.40 3.62 12.00
C PRO A 244 7.08 4.10 12.61
N PRO A 245 6.94 5.42 12.84
CA PRO A 245 5.65 6.01 13.13
C PRO A 245 4.61 5.58 12.10
N THR A 246 3.44 5.12 12.56
CA THR A 246 2.43 4.50 11.69
C THR A 246 1.06 5.08 11.92
N PHE A 247 0.40 5.48 10.84
CA PHE A 247 -1.02 5.87 10.84
C PHE A 247 -1.84 4.81 10.09
N MET A 248 -2.97 4.44 10.68
CA MET A 248 -3.88 3.44 10.11
C MET A 248 -5.29 4.04 9.97
N ILE A 249 -5.96 3.74 8.87
CA ILE A 249 -7.39 4.04 8.66
C ILE A 249 -8.10 2.75 8.31
N HIS A 250 -9.22 2.44 8.97
CA HIS A 250 -9.95 1.20 8.73
C HIS A 250 -11.45 1.38 8.98
N GLY A 251 -12.28 0.81 8.11
CA GLY A 251 -13.74 0.75 8.30
C GLY A 251 -14.14 -0.31 9.31
N THR A 252 -15.07 0.01 10.22
CA THR A 252 -15.49 -0.94 11.28
C THR A 252 -16.41 -2.05 10.78
N ALA A 253 -16.99 -1.91 9.58
CA ALA A 253 -17.84 -2.92 8.94
C ALA A 253 -17.14 -3.62 7.77
N ASP A 254 -15.80 -3.54 7.70
CA ASP A 254 -15.02 -4.15 6.61
C ASP A 254 -15.17 -5.68 6.65
N THR A 255 -15.81 -6.22 5.61
CA THR A 255 -16.07 -7.66 5.44
C THR A 255 -15.03 -8.36 4.56
N ASP A 256 -14.06 -7.62 4.03
CA ASP A 256 -12.93 -8.19 3.29
C ASP A 256 -11.69 -8.38 4.18
N VAL A 257 -11.25 -7.30 4.82
CA VAL A 257 -10.19 -7.30 5.82
C VAL A 257 -10.79 -6.90 7.16
N PRO A 258 -10.90 -7.78 8.15
CA PRO A 258 -11.50 -7.44 9.44
C PRO A 258 -10.79 -6.25 10.10
N HIS A 259 -11.57 -5.30 10.63
CA HIS A 259 -11.06 -4.12 11.34
C HIS A 259 -10.08 -4.49 12.48
N GLU A 260 -10.27 -5.66 13.08
CA GLU A 260 -9.41 -6.24 14.11
C GLU A 260 -7.95 -6.35 13.68
N GLN A 261 -7.68 -6.43 12.38
CA GLN A 261 -6.32 -6.47 11.87
C GLN A 261 -5.55 -5.18 12.20
N SER A 262 -6.18 -4.02 12.05
CA SER A 262 -5.58 -2.74 12.46
C SER A 262 -5.56 -2.57 13.98
N VAL A 263 -6.56 -3.09 14.70
CA VAL A 263 -6.59 -3.07 16.17
C VAL A 263 -5.42 -3.89 16.74
N MET A 264 -5.17 -5.09 16.21
CA MET A 264 -4.03 -5.94 16.63
C MET A 264 -2.70 -5.24 16.36
N MET A 265 -2.54 -4.62 15.19
CA MET A 265 -1.33 -3.86 14.87
C MET A 265 -1.12 -2.69 15.84
N GLY A 266 -2.16 -1.92 16.14
CA GLY A 266 -2.11 -0.83 17.12
C GLY A 266 -1.73 -1.32 18.52
N ALA A 267 -2.29 -2.45 18.96
CA ALA A 267 -1.97 -3.06 20.24
C ALA A 267 -0.49 -3.46 20.33
N GLU A 268 0.07 -4.06 19.29
CA GLU A 268 1.48 -4.46 19.28
C GLU A 268 2.41 -3.24 19.20
N MET A 269 2.06 -2.20 18.40
CA MET A 269 2.79 -0.93 18.36
C MET A 269 2.78 -0.24 19.72
N LYS A 270 1.65 -0.22 20.42
CA LYS A 270 1.53 0.33 21.78
C LYS A 270 2.44 -0.40 22.75
N LYS A 271 2.46 -1.72 22.72
CA LYS A 271 3.32 -2.57 23.56
C LYS A 271 4.81 -2.28 23.35
N GLN A 272 5.22 -1.98 22.12
CA GLN A 272 6.60 -1.66 21.77
C GLN A 272 6.94 -0.15 21.91
N GLY A 273 5.99 0.69 22.32
CA GLY A 273 6.20 2.13 22.47
C GLY A 273 6.32 2.88 21.13
N VAL A 274 5.83 2.31 20.05
CA VAL A 274 5.85 2.93 18.70
C VAL A 274 4.76 4.01 18.61
N ARG A 275 5.11 5.19 18.10
CA ARG A 275 4.15 6.25 17.80
C ARG A 275 3.20 5.78 16.70
N HIS A 276 1.92 5.67 17.02
CA HIS A 276 0.91 5.24 16.05
C HIS A 276 -0.45 5.88 16.33
N GLU A 277 -1.30 5.90 15.30
CA GLU A 277 -2.70 6.26 15.40
C GLU A 277 -3.53 5.29 14.55
N LEU A 278 -4.75 4.97 15.02
CA LEU A 278 -5.76 4.25 14.26
C LEU A 278 -7.03 5.10 14.24
N VAL A 279 -7.52 5.43 13.04
CA VAL A 279 -8.83 6.01 12.83
C VAL A 279 -9.77 4.94 12.34
N SER A 280 -10.74 4.59 13.19
CA SER A 280 -11.82 3.66 12.87
C SER A 280 -13.00 4.42 12.29
N VAL A 281 -13.34 4.17 11.02
CA VAL A 281 -14.48 4.81 10.35
C VAL A 281 -15.71 3.93 10.58
N THR A 282 -16.61 4.41 11.45
CA THR A 282 -17.81 3.65 11.85
C THR A 282 -18.68 3.31 10.66
N GLY A 283 -19.08 2.04 10.55
CA GLY A 283 -19.99 1.53 9.52
C GLY A 283 -19.40 1.45 8.11
N ALA A 284 -18.18 1.93 7.91
CA ALA A 284 -17.53 1.83 6.60
C ALA A 284 -17.05 0.41 6.31
N GLU A 285 -17.24 -0.02 5.07
CA GLU A 285 -16.78 -1.26 4.47
C GLU A 285 -15.36 -1.14 3.91
N HIS A 286 -14.87 -2.21 3.25
CA HIS A 286 -13.55 -2.22 2.60
C HIS A 286 -13.35 -1.05 1.64
N GLY A 287 -12.23 -0.40 1.71
CA GLY A 287 -11.98 0.82 0.94
C GLY A 287 -12.72 2.05 1.48
N LEU A 288 -13.26 1.98 2.71
CA LEU A 288 -14.10 2.99 3.37
C LEU A 288 -15.45 3.21 2.67
N ALA A 289 -15.90 2.26 1.86
CA ALA A 289 -17.19 2.34 1.18
C ALA A 289 -18.34 2.46 2.19
N GLY A 290 -19.33 3.32 1.89
CA GLY A 290 -20.48 3.56 2.77
C GLY A 290 -20.17 4.37 4.04
N GLY A 291 -18.91 4.74 4.28
CA GLY A 291 -18.55 5.64 5.39
C GLY A 291 -19.02 7.09 5.15
N ASP A 292 -19.26 7.82 6.23
CA ASP A 292 -19.57 9.26 6.15
C ASP A 292 -18.42 10.02 5.48
N ALA A 293 -18.73 10.76 4.42
CA ALA A 293 -17.72 11.41 3.58
C ALA A 293 -16.85 12.40 4.36
N LYS A 294 -17.44 13.14 5.32
CA LYS A 294 -16.69 14.12 6.13
C LYS A 294 -15.75 13.43 7.10
N ILE A 295 -16.18 12.28 7.68
CA ILE A 295 -15.34 11.48 8.57
C ILE A 295 -14.19 10.86 7.77
N VAL A 296 -14.45 10.34 6.58
CA VAL A 296 -13.44 9.79 5.68
C VAL A 296 -12.42 10.86 5.28
N GLU A 297 -12.88 12.05 4.87
CA GLU A 297 -12.00 13.17 4.52
C GLU A 297 -11.14 13.60 5.71
N ALA A 298 -11.73 13.72 6.90
CA ALA A 298 -11.00 14.08 8.11
C ALA A 298 -9.98 12.99 8.50
N ALA A 299 -10.29 11.71 8.29
CA ALA A 299 -9.37 10.60 8.54
C ALA A 299 -8.14 10.68 7.62
N TYR A 300 -8.35 10.92 6.33
CA TYR A 300 -7.25 11.14 5.38
C TYR A 300 -6.42 12.37 5.75
N ALA A 301 -7.06 13.51 6.04
CA ALA A 301 -6.36 14.74 6.41
C ALA A 301 -5.46 14.54 7.64
N ARG A 302 -5.93 13.81 8.66
CA ARG A 302 -5.13 13.45 9.84
C ARG A 302 -3.96 12.54 9.47
N GLY A 303 -4.20 11.53 8.62
CA GLY A 303 -3.17 10.61 8.15
C GLY A 303 -2.07 11.34 7.37
N PHE A 304 -2.45 12.26 6.49
CA PHE A 304 -1.50 13.07 5.73
C PHE A 304 -0.67 13.99 6.63
N ALA A 305 -1.29 14.68 7.59
CA ALA A 305 -0.58 15.51 8.56
C ALA A 305 0.38 14.69 9.44
N PHE A 306 0.00 13.46 9.80
CA PHE A 306 0.86 12.55 10.55
C PHE A 306 2.11 12.16 9.75
N VAL A 307 1.95 11.85 8.45
CA VAL A 307 3.05 11.50 7.54
C VAL A 307 3.93 12.71 7.27
N ASP A 308 3.32 13.89 6.99
CA ASP A 308 4.05 15.15 6.77
C ASP A 308 5.01 15.41 7.94
N LYS A 309 4.51 15.31 9.18
CA LYS A 309 5.32 15.48 10.39
C LYS A 309 6.45 14.44 10.50
N GLY A 310 6.26 13.22 10.01
CA GLY A 310 7.31 12.20 9.98
C GLY A 310 8.40 12.48 8.96
N MET A 311 8.10 13.28 7.94
CA MET A 311 9.04 13.68 6.88
C MET A 311 9.67 15.06 7.11
N GLU A 312 9.26 15.80 8.14
CA GLU A 312 9.96 16.98 8.60
C GLU A 312 11.25 16.57 9.33
N VAL A 313 12.38 17.15 8.94
CA VAL A 313 13.71 16.90 9.57
C VAL A 313 13.99 17.94 10.61
#